data_74f0af3b56ebfa4e9538bc092f56b5f7
#
_entry.id   74f0af3b56ebfa4e9538bc092f56b5f7
#
_cell.length_a   1.000
_cell.length_b   1.000
_cell.length_c   1.000
_cell.angle_alpha   90.00
_cell.angle_beta   90.00
_cell.angle_gamma   90.00
#
_symmetry.space_group_name_H-M   'P 1'
#
loop_
_entity.id
_entity.type
_entity.pdbx_description
1 polymer ?
#
loop_
_entity_poly.entity_id
_entity_poly.type
_entity_poly.pdbx_seq_one_letter_code
_entity_poly.pdbx_strand_id
1 'polypeptide(L)'
;MLGAVTVLVEACKKNDLTTISSRYHPTYLSFKIPAGWPQPPTDIFKTNPLTEEGFQLGKKLFYDGRLSKDGNFPCASCHQQFAAFATYDHQFSHGFNNSFTFRNAPALFNLAWMKEMHWDGGINHIEVQPLAPITNIKEMAENIGDVLKKLSIDSVYHRMFAAAFGDTAINSQRMLKALAQFMGSIQSFNSKYDQVKKGEASFTIAEQNGYATFQAKCNACHTEPLFTDNSFRNNGLSLDPILNDQGRMRITGKPADSLAFKVPSLRNIQYTGPYMHDGRIFSLSQVVAHYQTGIDISQPTLDPLLKNRLSITNQEKVDLVEFLQTLTDQVLLHDTRFEQPN
;
A
#
# COMPACT_ATOMS: atom_id res chain seq x y z
N MET A 1 -27.20 78.82 34.59
CA MET A 1 -26.60 78.18 33.40
C MET A 1 -26.30 76.77 33.82
N LEU A 2 -27.17 75.82 33.40
CA LEU A 2 -26.94 74.38 33.60
C LEU A 2 -26.27 73.84 32.33
N GLY A 3 -25.04 73.32 32.47
CA GLY A 3 -24.32 72.60 31.42
C GLY A 3 -24.75 71.14 31.34
N ALA A 4 -25.28 70.75 30.21
CA ALA A 4 -25.61 69.33 29.93
C ALA A 4 -24.34 68.59 29.60
N VAL A 5 -24.02 67.52 30.39
CA VAL A 5 -22.95 66.56 30.06
C VAL A 5 -23.56 65.47 29.21
N THR A 6 -23.19 65.44 27.94
CA THR A 6 -23.57 64.38 27.01
C THR A 6 -22.58 63.20 27.21
N VAL A 7 -23.05 62.08 27.76
CA VAL A 7 -22.28 60.83 27.83
C VAL A 7 -22.46 60.10 26.50
N LEU A 8 -21.38 60.00 25.71
CA LEU A 8 -21.29 59.15 24.55
C LEU A 8 -21.10 57.69 25.01
N VAL A 9 -22.12 56.86 24.81
CA VAL A 9 -22.03 55.42 24.98
C VAL A 9 -21.48 54.87 23.67
N GLU A 10 -20.19 54.50 23.66
CA GLU A 10 -19.63 53.69 22.57
C GLU A 10 -20.23 52.28 22.65
N ALA A 11 -21.10 51.98 21.71
CA ALA A 11 -21.60 50.64 21.52
C ALA A 11 -20.49 49.75 20.96
N CYS A 12 -19.99 48.81 21.75
CA CYS A 12 -19.16 47.71 21.29
C CYS A 12 -19.92 46.99 20.17
N LYS A 13 -19.48 47.16 18.92
CA LYS A 13 -19.87 46.31 17.82
C LYS A 13 -19.42 44.89 18.15
N LYS A 14 -20.35 44.00 18.53
CA LYS A 14 -20.17 42.56 18.41
C LYS A 14 -19.74 42.28 16.98
N ASN A 15 -18.49 41.87 16.80
CA ASN A 15 -18.10 41.19 15.56
C ASN A 15 -19.01 40.01 15.42
N ASP A 16 -20.00 40.11 14.56
CA ASP A 16 -20.69 38.96 13.98
C ASP A 16 -19.63 38.14 13.28
N LEU A 17 -19.13 37.12 13.98
CA LEU A 17 -18.56 35.95 13.35
C LEU A 17 -19.69 35.34 12.51
N THR A 18 -19.89 35.86 11.32
CA THR A 18 -20.62 35.17 10.27
C THR A 18 -19.89 33.86 10.11
N THR A 19 -20.41 32.83 10.75
CA THR A 19 -20.11 31.45 10.46
C THR A 19 -20.36 31.29 8.97
N ILE A 20 -19.25 31.31 8.19
CA ILE A 20 -19.27 30.77 6.86
C ILE A 20 -19.49 29.28 7.08
N SER A 21 -20.73 28.89 7.18
CA SER A 21 -21.17 27.55 6.88
C SER A 21 -20.91 27.37 5.39
N SER A 22 -19.65 27.14 5.03
CA SER A 22 -19.34 26.63 3.71
C SER A 22 -20.08 25.29 3.65
N ARG A 23 -21.18 25.25 2.88
CA ARG A 23 -21.98 24.06 2.70
C ARG A 23 -21.02 22.98 2.22
N TYR A 24 -20.87 21.89 2.98
CA TYR A 24 -20.01 20.78 2.63
C TYR A 24 -20.42 20.24 1.26
N HIS A 25 -19.55 20.37 0.27
CA HIS A 25 -19.77 19.92 -1.10
C HIS A 25 -18.54 19.14 -1.57
N PRO A 26 -18.42 17.85 -1.20
CA PRO A 26 -17.31 17.04 -1.62
C PRO A 26 -17.35 16.78 -3.13
N THR A 27 -16.18 16.82 -3.75
CA THR A 27 -15.98 16.45 -5.15
C THR A 27 -15.76 14.93 -5.24
N TYR A 28 -16.80 14.19 -5.60
CA TYR A 28 -16.70 12.73 -5.71
C TYR A 28 -15.80 12.30 -6.86
N LEU A 29 -14.92 11.34 -6.60
CA LEU A 29 -14.08 10.69 -7.59
C LEU A 29 -14.60 9.28 -7.87
N SER A 30 -14.45 8.84 -9.13
CA SER A 30 -14.83 7.49 -9.53
C SER A 30 -13.68 6.52 -9.30
N PHE A 31 -13.93 5.44 -8.57
CA PHE A 31 -13.02 4.31 -8.53
C PHE A 31 -13.17 3.48 -9.81
N LYS A 32 -12.07 3.31 -10.55
CA LYS A 32 -12.10 2.62 -11.84
C LYS A 32 -11.85 1.13 -11.69
N ILE A 33 -12.78 0.30 -12.15
CA ILE A 33 -12.56 -1.14 -12.32
C ILE A 33 -12.23 -1.38 -13.79
N PRO A 34 -10.99 -1.79 -14.13
CA PRO A 34 -10.62 -2.01 -15.52
C PRO A 34 -11.44 -3.13 -16.16
N ALA A 35 -11.66 -3.05 -17.46
CA ALA A 35 -12.39 -4.08 -18.20
C ALA A 35 -11.69 -5.47 -18.06
N GLY A 36 -12.48 -6.49 -17.79
CA GLY A 36 -11.98 -7.85 -17.56
C GLY A 36 -11.39 -8.13 -16.17
N TRP A 37 -11.38 -7.12 -15.28
CA TRP A 37 -10.95 -7.33 -13.89
C TRP A 37 -12.10 -7.84 -13.02
N PRO A 38 -11.80 -8.65 -11.99
CA PRO A 38 -12.81 -9.04 -11.01
C PRO A 38 -13.32 -7.83 -10.23
N GLN A 39 -14.54 -7.91 -9.71
CA GLN A 39 -15.02 -6.92 -8.75
C GLN A 39 -14.16 -7.00 -7.48
N PRO A 40 -13.84 -5.87 -6.83
CA PRO A 40 -13.23 -5.88 -5.52
C PRO A 40 -14.04 -6.75 -4.54
N PRO A 41 -13.38 -7.56 -3.72
CA PRO A 41 -14.09 -8.45 -2.78
C PRO A 41 -14.89 -7.70 -1.71
N THR A 42 -14.49 -6.45 -1.45
CA THR A 42 -15.20 -5.50 -0.58
C THR A 42 -15.21 -4.14 -1.25
N ASP A 43 -16.34 -3.44 -1.15
CA ASP A 43 -16.40 -2.04 -1.57
C ASP A 43 -15.82 -1.16 -0.46
N ILE A 44 -14.51 -0.89 -0.56
CA ILE A 44 -13.77 -0.10 0.43
C ILE A 44 -14.22 1.36 0.49
N PHE A 45 -14.93 1.84 -0.54
CA PHE A 45 -15.45 3.21 -0.62
C PHE A 45 -16.95 3.31 -0.27
N LYS A 46 -17.63 2.21 0.06
CA LYS A 46 -19.07 2.20 0.39
C LYS A 46 -19.43 3.10 1.57
N THR A 47 -18.63 3.05 2.64
CA THR A 47 -18.83 3.84 3.87
C THR A 47 -17.83 5.00 4.00
N ASN A 48 -16.94 5.13 3.03
CA ASN A 48 -15.90 6.14 2.94
C ASN A 48 -15.76 6.57 1.47
N PRO A 49 -16.76 7.26 0.90
CA PRO A 49 -16.77 7.63 -0.51
C PRO A 49 -15.50 8.37 -0.90
N LEU A 50 -14.91 7.99 -2.04
CA LEU A 50 -13.71 8.62 -2.56
C LEU A 50 -14.03 10.04 -3.01
N THR A 51 -13.35 11.02 -2.44
CA THR A 51 -13.49 12.44 -2.78
C THR A 51 -12.13 13.06 -3.04
N GLU A 52 -12.09 14.13 -3.85
CA GLU A 52 -10.84 14.88 -4.09
C GLU A 52 -10.26 15.41 -2.77
N GLU A 53 -11.12 15.98 -1.91
CA GLU A 53 -10.71 16.55 -0.63
C GLU A 53 -10.18 15.48 0.35
N GLY A 54 -10.83 14.31 0.39
CA GLY A 54 -10.38 13.16 1.18
C GLY A 54 -9.08 12.56 0.65
N PHE A 55 -8.94 12.45 -0.67
CA PHE A 55 -7.71 12.01 -1.34
C PHE A 55 -6.54 12.96 -1.03
N GLN A 56 -6.73 14.29 -1.16
CA GLN A 56 -5.67 15.27 -0.89
C GLN A 56 -5.27 15.30 0.59
N LEU A 57 -6.23 15.16 1.51
CA LEU A 57 -5.92 15.03 2.93
C LEU A 57 -5.13 13.73 3.20
N GLY A 58 -5.55 12.60 2.62
CA GLY A 58 -4.86 11.33 2.74
C GLY A 58 -3.44 11.38 2.16
N LYS A 59 -3.27 12.02 1.00
CA LYS A 59 -1.97 12.28 0.38
C LYS A 59 -1.06 13.08 1.32
N LYS A 60 -1.55 14.20 1.86
CA LYS A 60 -0.76 15.02 2.80
C LYS A 60 -0.35 14.22 4.04
N LEU A 61 -1.26 13.43 4.62
CA LEU A 61 -0.97 12.57 5.77
C LEU A 61 0.08 11.50 5.44
N PHE A 62 0.00 10.89 4.26
CA PHE A 62 0.93 9.84 3.81
C PHE A 62 2.39 10.33 3.71
N TYR A 63 2.57 11.60 3.35
CA TYR A 63 3.88 12.24 3.23
C TYR A 63 4.31 13.03 4.48
N ASP A 64 3.48 13.05 5.54
CA ASP A 64 3.77 13.83 6.74
C ASP A 64 4.53 13.01 7.80
N GLY A 65 5.78 13.40 8.05
CA GLY A 65 6.61 12.76 9.08
C GLY A 65 6.05 12.87 10.50
N ARG A 66 5.17 13.84 10.78
CA ARG A 66 4.55 14.04 12.10
C ARG A 66 3.72 12.86 12.60
N LEU A 67 3.37 11.93 11.69
CA LEU A 67 2.71 10.67 12.06
C LEU A 67 3.67 9.72 12.81
N SER A 68 4.97 9.98 12.78
CA SER A 68 5.98 9.26 13.56
C SER A 68 6.39 10.04 14.81
N LYS A 69 7.02 9.35 15.77
CA LYS A 69 7.37 9.88 17.08
C LYS A 69 8.33 11.05 17.00
N ASP A 70 9.34 10.96 16.16
CA ASP A 70 10.38 11.99 15.98
C ASP A 70 10.14 12.91 14.77
N GLY A 71 9.07 12.68 14.01
CA GLY A 71 8.73 13.48 12.83
C GLY A 71 9.48 13.10 11.55
N ASN A 72 10.27 12.02 11.54
CA ASN A 72 11.19 11.69 10.44
C ASN A 72 10.70 10.57 9.51
N PHE A 73 9.69 9.81 9.91
CA PHE A 73 9.24 8.62 9.19
C PHE A 73 7.80 8.77 8.66
N PRO A 74 7.57 9.47 7.52
CA PRO A 74 6.30 9.39 6.82
C PRO A 74 6.08 7.99 6.21
N CYS A 75 4.85 7.63 5.83
CA CYS A 75 4.58 6.38 5.12
C CYS A 75 5.42 6.27 3.84
N ALA A 76 5.63 7.41 3.16
CA ALA A 76 6.43 7.50 1.94
C ALA A 76 7.92 7.14 2.13
N SER A 77 8.47 7.12 3.36
CA SER A 77 9.86 6.68 3.58
C SER A 77 10.06 5.19 3.30
N CYS A 78 9.01 4.38 3.53
CA CYS A 78 9.03 2.93 3.29
C CYS A 78 8.22 2.53 2.04
N HIS A 79 7.32 3.39 1.57
CA HIS A 79 6.44 3.14 0.43
C HIS A 79 6.64 4.23 -0.64
N GLN A 80 7.70 4.08 -1.41
CA GLN A 80 8.16 5.08 -2.36
C GLN A 80 7.47 4.93 -3.72
N GLN A 81 6.93 6.01 -4.28
CA GLN A 81 6.18 5.96 -5.53
C GLN A 81 6.99 5.36 -6.69
N PHE A 82 8.24 5.76 -6.86
CA PHE A 82 9.11 5.26 -7.93
C PHE A 82 9.43 3.75 -7.80
N ALA A 83 9.22 3.16 -6.62
CA ALA A 83 9.28 1.73 -6.34
C ALA A 83 7.87 1.11 -6.28
N ALA A 84 6.88 1.69 -6.97
CA ALA A 84 5.50 1.28 -6.96
C ALA A 84 4.90 1.19 -5.54
N PHE A 85 5.24 2.14 -4.68
CA PHE A 85 4.84 2.21 -3.28
C PHE A 85 5.29 1.00 -2.44
N ALA A 86 6.37 0.34 -2.82
CA ALA A 86 7.14 -0.61 -2.01
C ALA A 86 8.39 0.08 -1.44
N THR A 87 9.14 -0.65 -0.62
CA THR A 87 10.49 -0.20 -0.22
C THR A 87 11.46 -0.38 -1.39
N TYR A 88 12.45 0.49 -1.49
CA TYR A 88 13.48 0.43 -2.52
C TYR A 88 14.84 0.11 -1.92
N ASP A 89 15.58 -0.82 -2.54
CA ASP A 89 17.01 -1.12 -2.27
C ASP A 89 17.35 -1.59 -0.84
N HIS A 90 16.36 -1.79 0.02
CA HIS A 90 16.57 -2.22 1.40
C HIS A 90 15.77 -3.47 1.73
N GLN A 91 16.44 -4.47 2.30
CA GLN A 91 15.79 -5.68 2.80
C GLN A 91 14.73 -5.35 3.85
N PHE A 92 15.07 -4.49 4.80
CA PHE A 92 14.21 -4.01 5.86
C PHE A 92 14.15 -2.48 5.88
N SER A 93 12.98 -1.94 6.15
CA SER A 93 12.82 -0.50 6.29
C SER A 93 13.42 -0.01 7.60
N HIS A 94 13.98 1.21 7.54
CA HIS A 94 14.43 1.94 8.72
C HIS A 94 13.25 2.56 9.46
N GLY A 95 13.28 2.53 10.78
CA GLY A 95 12.28 3.13 11.64
C GLY A 95 12.86 3.92 12.80
N PHE A 96 12.00 4.29 13.73
CA PHE A 96 12.36 5.08 14.90
C PHE A 96 13.56 4.50 15.66
N ASN A 97 14.45 5.38 16.12
CA ASN A 97 15.65 5.05 16.91
C ASN A 97 16.58 4.05 16.21
N ASN A 98 16.81 4.22 14.90
CA ASN A 98 17.64 3.35 14.06
C ASN A 98 17.22 1.86 14.10
N SER A 99 15.99 1.59 14.42
CA SER A 99 15.45 0.23 14.36
C SER A 99 15.21 -0.22 12.91
N PHE A 100 15.07 -1.51 12.73
CA PHE A 100 14.72 -2.10 11.44
C PHE A 100 13.44 -2.93 11.59
N THR A 101 12.61 -2.92 10.55
CA THR A 101 11.52 -3.87 10.40
C THR A 101 12.09 -5.29 10.30
N PHE A 102 11.24 -6.30 10.42
CA PHE A 102 11.65 -7.70 10.22
C PHE A 102 11.07 -8.31 8.94
N ARG A 103 10.29 -7.52 8.19
CA ARG A 103 9.73 -7.87 6.87
C ARG A 103 9.99 -6.75 5.90
N ASN A 104 10.09 -7.11 4.63
CA ASN A 104 10.13 -6.17 3.54
C ASN A 104 8.78 -5.45 3.42
N ALA A 105 8.78 -4.14 3.16
CA ALA A 105 7.56 -3.37 3.00
C ALA A 105 6.88 -3.68 1.65
N PRO A 106 5.67 -4.28 1.66
CA PRO A 106 4.99 -4.64 0.43
C PRO A 106 4.45 -3.42 -0.30
N ALA A 107 4.25 -3.54 -1.61
CA ALA A 107 3.66 -2.49 -2.42
C ALA A 107 2.22 -2.16 -2.02
N LEU A 108 1.82 -0.89 -2.14
CA LEU A 108 0.49 -0.39 -1.74
C LEU A 108 -0.46 -0.14 -2.93
N PHE A 109 -0.23 -0.70 -4.09
CA PHE A 109 -1.18 -0.57 -5.22
C PHE A 109 -2.24 -1.68 -5.22
N ASN A 110 -3.38 -1.41 -5.83
CA ASN A 110 -4.51 -2.34 -6.01
C ASN A 110 -5.06 -2.93 -4.69
N LEU A 111 -4.95 -2.20 -3.59
CA LEU A 111 -5.39 -2.65 -2.26
C LEU A 111 -6.90 -2.93 -2.20
N ALA A 112 -7.70 -2.32 -3.05
CA ALA A 112 -9.14 -2.57 -3.14
C ALA A 112 -9.48 -4.05 -3.46
N TRP A 113 -8.58 -4.77 -4.10
CA TRP A 113 -8.74 -6.20 -4.41
C TRP A 113 -8.21 -7.14 -3.33
N MET A 114 -7.67 -6.61 -2.23
CA MET A 114 -7.17 -7.40 -1.11
C MET A 114 -8.21 -7.50 0.00
N LYS A 115 -8.50 -8.71 0.48
CA LYS A 115 -9.32 -8.92 1.68
C LYS A 115 -8.54 -8.74 2.97
N GLU A 116 -7.28 -9.10 2.92
CA GLU A 116 -6.37 -9.09 4.07
C GLU A 116 -5.06 -8.44 3.64
N MET A 117 -4.50 -7.60 4.50
CA MET A 117 -3.27 -6.84 4.26
C MET A 117 -2.13 -7.43 5.09
N HIS A 118 -0.91 -6.93 4.89
CA HIS A 118 0.34 -7.51 5.38
C HIS A 118 0.66 -8.88 4.76
N TRP A 119 1.89 -9.34 4.95
CA TRP A 119 2.35 -10.64 4.47
C TRP A 119 1.62 -11.83 5.09
N ASP A 120 1.15 -11.66 6.32
CA ASP A 120 0.46 -12.70 7.11
C ASP A 120 -1.06 -12.54 7.18
N GLY A 121 -1.61 -11.45 6.58
CA GLY A 121 -3.04 -11.18 6.60
C GLY A 121 -3.55 -10.72 7.97
N GLY A 122 -2.69 -10.12 8.80
CA GLY A 122 -3.06 -9.68 10.15
C GLY A 122 -4.07 -8.54 10.20
N ILE A 123 -4.30 -7.84 9.10
CA ILE A 123 -5.24 -6.72 8.99
C ILE A 123 -6.23 -7.01 7.86
N ASN A 124 -7.51 -6.85 8.12
CA ASN A 124 -8.61 -7.15 7.19
C ASN A 124 -9.37 -5.92 6.69
N HIS A 125 -8.93 -4.70 7.02
CA HIS A 125 -9.60 -3.48 6.59
C HIS A 125 -8.60 -2.36 6.32
N ILE A 126 -8.71 -1.72 5.14
CA ILE A 126 -7.78 -0.70 4.70
C ILE A 126 -7.74 0.54 5.63
N GLU A 127 -8.87 0.92 6.24
CA GLU A 127 -8.92 2.07 7.15
C GLU A 127 -8.13 1.83 8.43
N VAL A 128 -8.02 0.60 8.91
CA VAL A 128 -7.26 0.31 10.15
C VAL A 128 -5.82 -0.10 9.88
N GLN A 129 -5.46 -0.35 8.62
CA GLN A 129 -4.10 -0.76 8.26
C GLN A 129 -3.01 0.22 8.75
N PRO A 130 -3.17 1.57 8.65
CA PRO A 130 -2.13 2.50 9.06
C PRO A 130 -1.84 2.49 10.57
N LEU A 131 -2.73 1.96 11.40
CA LEU A 131 -2.49 1.85 12.85
C LEU A 131 -1.28 0.95 13.15
N ALA A 132 -1.08 -0.11 12.38
CA ALA A 132 0.00 -1.04 12.61
C ALA A 132 1.39 -0.37 12.50
N PRO A 133 1.78 0.25 11.37
CA PRO A 133 3.08 0.95 11.27
C PRO A 133 3.18 2.17 12.20
N ILE A 134 2.09 2.94 12.40
CA ILE A 134 2.12 4.12 13.29
C ILE A 134 2.49 3.71 14.72
N THR A 135 1.92 2.61 15.23
CA THR A 135 2.12 2.18 16.62
C THR A 135 3.27 1.22 16.83
N ASN A 136 3.84 0.68 15.76
CA ASN A 136 4.97 -0.25 15.87
C ASN A 136 6.24 0.48 16.31
N ILE A 137 6.82 0.05 17.43
CA ILE A 137 8.05 0.65 18.01
C ILE A 137 9.28 0.55 17.10
N LYS A 138 9.27 -0.36 16.12
CA LYS A 138 10.34 -0.54 15.14
C LYS A 138 10.10 0.22 13.83
N GLU A 139 8.95 0.90 13.71
CA GLU A 139 8.56 1.68 12.53
C GLU A 139 8.36 3.15 12.94
N MET A 140 7.14 3.64 13.04
CA MET A 140 6.87 5.05 13.36
C MET A 140 6.83 5.33 14.87
N ALA A 141 6.63 4.33 15.71
CA ALA A 141 6.71 4.34 17.18
C ALA A 141 5.83 5.39 17.88
N GLU A 142 4.72 5.83 17.27
CA GLU A 142 3.88 6.89 17.81
C GLU A 142 2.52 6.33 18.27
N ASN A 143 1.90 6.99 19.24
CA ASN A 143 0.53 6.70 19.61
C ASN A 143 -0.45 7.63 18.88
N ILE A 144 -1.64 7.13 18.60
CA ILE A 144 -2.64 7.88 17.82
C ILE A 144 -3.04 9.19 18.50
N GLY A 145 -3.12 9.22 19.84
CA GLY A 145 -3.48 10.44 20.57
C GLY A 145 -2.47 11.56 20.36
N ASP A 146 -1.18 11.25 20.32
CA ASP A 146 -0.13 12.25 20.10
C ASP A 146 -0.05 12.66 18.62
N VAL A 147 -0.28 11.73 17.67
CA VAL A 147 -0.49 12.11 16.27
C VAL A 147 -1.59 13.16 16.14
N LEU A 148 -2.76 12.91 16.73
CA LEU A 148 -3.89 13.86 16.64
C LEU A 148 -3.57 15.21 17.27
N LYS A 149 -2.85 15.25 18.40
CA LYS A 149 -2.36 16.52 19.01
C LYS A 149 -1.46 17.28 18.05
N LYS A 150 -0.46 16.61 17.44
CA LYS A 150 0.47 17.22 16.47
C LYS A 150 -0.28 17.81 15.26
N LEU A 151 -1.30 17.12 14.75
CA LEU A 151 -2.10 17.63 13.64
C LEU A 151 -3.02 18.79 14.05
N SER A 152 -3.55 18.77 15.29
CA SER A 152 -4.53 19.76 15.77
C SER A 152 -3.95 21.16 15.98
N ILE A 153 -2.65 21.33 16.05
CA ILE A 153 -2.02 22.67 16.15
C ILE A 153 -1.81 23.34 14.79
N ASP A 154 -2.05 22.62 13.69
CA ASP A 154 -1.84 23.11 12.32
C ASP A 154 -3.18 23.52 11.67
N SER A 155 -3.35 24.81 11.42
CA SER A 155 -4.54 25.34 10.77
C SER A 155 -4.77 24.80 9.34
N VAL A 156 -3.73 24.30 8.67
CA VAL A 156 -3.86 23.66 7.35
C VAL A 156 -4.66 22.37 7.49
N TYR A 157 -4.37 21.54 8.51
CA TYR A 157 -5.15 20.33 8.74
C TYR A 157 -6.61 20.63 9.11
N HIS A 158 -6.88 21.64 9.94
CA HIS A 158 -8.27 22.04 10.23
C HIS A 158 -9.06 22.35 8.95
N ARG A 159 -8.46 23.11 8.01
CA ARG A 159 -9.09 23.41 6.73
C ARG A 159 -9.29 22.17 5.86
N MET A 160 -8.29 21.29 5.81
CA MET A 160 -8.38 20.06 4.99
C MET A 160 -9.39 19.07 5.57
N PHE A 161 -9.46 18.92 6.89
CA PHE A 161 -10.50 18.10 7.54
C PHE A 161 -11.89 18.67 7.30
N ALA A 162 -12.05 20.01 7.36
CA ALA A 162 -13.33 20.65 7.06
C ALA A 162 -13.74 20.43 5.60
N ALA A 163 -12.81 20.52 4.66
CA ALA A 163 -13.09 20.24 3.25
C ALA A 163 -13.45 18.78 3.01
N ALA A 164 -12.75 17.83 3.65
CA ALA A 164 -12.95 16.40 3.45
C ALA A 164 -14.18 15.84 4.20
N PHE A 165 -14.57 16.41 5.36
CA PHE A 165 -15.57 15.82 6.26
C PHE A 165 -16.66 16.80 6.75
N GLY A 166 -16.64 18.06 6.31
CA GLY A 166 -17.69 19.06 6.59
C GLY A 166 -17.48 19.90 7.84
N ASP A 167 -16.51 19.57 8.71
CA ASP A 167 -16.14 20.37 9.89
C ASP A 167 -14.67 20.15 10.26
N THR A 168 -14.12 21.02 11.13
CA THR A 168 -12.71 21.06 11.50
C THR A 168 -12.27 20.01 12.51
N ALA A 169 -13.13 19.08 12.92
CA ALA A 169 -12.81 18.09 13.94
C ALA A 169 -11.78 17.07 13.42
N ILE A 170 -10.63 17.01 14.09
CA ILE A 170 -9.55 16.06 13.81
C ILE A 170 -9.67 14.91 14.79
N ASN A 171 -9.94 13.70 14.25
CA ASN A 171 -10.01 12.47 15.02
C ASN A 171 -9.40 11.29 14.25
N SER A 172 -9.14 10.19 14.95
CA SER A 172 -8.49 9.01 14.36
C SER A 172 -9.30 8.40 13.21
N GLN A 173 -10.61 8.31 13.33
CA GLN A 173 -11.45 7.72 12.30
C GLN A 173 -11.35 8.49 10.98
N ARG A 174 -11.45 9.82 11.01
CA ARG A 174 -11.34 10.67 9.82
C ARG A 174 -9.93 10.64 9.22
N MET A 175 -8.89 10.66 10.07
CA MET A 175 -7.50 10.53 9.64
C MET A 175 -7.28 9.21 8.89
N LEU A 176 -7.72 8.09 9.46
CA LEU A 176 -7.59 6.77 8.85
C LEU A 176 -8.44 6.62 7.58
N LYS A 177 -9.63 7.22 7.54
CA LYS A 177 -10.46 7.28 6.33
C LYS A 177 -9.78 8.04 5.20
N ALA A 178 -9.17 9.19 5.48
CA ALA A 178 -8.44 9.94 4.47
C ALA A 178 -7.23 9.16 3.93
N LEU A 179 -6.43 8.53 4.82
CA LEU A 179 -5.34 7.64 4.40
C LEU A 179 -5.85 6.48 3.53
N ALA A 180 -6.99 5.88 3.88
CA ALA A 180 -7.60 4.81 3.09
C ALA A 180 -8.08 5.30 1.70
N GLN A 181 -8.60 6.53 1.58
CA GLN A 181 -8.96 7.10 0.29
C GLN A 181 -7.72 7.26 -0.61
N PHE A 182 -6.62 7.78 -0.08
CA PHE A 182 -5.37 7.89 -0.83
C PHE A 182 -4.82 6.52 -1.22
N MET A 183 -4.57 5.62 -0.25
CA MET A 183 -3.98 4.30 -0.52
C MET A 183 -4.88 3.42 -1.40
N GLY A 184 -6.19 3.46 -1.19
CA GLY A 184 -7.16 2.68 -1.97
C GLY A 184 -7.28 3.16 -3.41
N SER A 185 -6.90 4.40 -3.71
CA SER A 185 -6.91 4.97 -5.07
C SER A 185 -5.64 4.67 -5.88
N ILE A 186 -4.59 4.11 -5.25
CA ILE A 186 -3.36 3.72 -5.96
C ILE A 186 -3.65 2.47 -6.79
N GLN A 187 -3.78 2.64 -8.10
CA GLN A 187 -4.13 1.57 -9.02
C GLN A 187 -3.05 1.37 -10.09
N SER A 188 -2.70 0.11 -10.36
CA SER A 188 -1.78 -0.30 -11.42
C SER A 188 -2.52 -1.22 -12.41
N PHE A 189 -2.83 -0.70 -13.60
CA PHE A 189 -3.56 -1.43 -14.66
C PHE A 189 -3.23 -0.93 -16.08
N ASN A 190 -2.09 -0.27 -16.26
CA ASN A 190 -1.66 0.27 -17.55
C ASN A 190 -0.23 -0.15 -17.95
N SER A 191 0.18 -1.34 -17.56
CA SER A 191 1.46 -1.92 -17.94
C SER A 191 1.47 -2.34 -19.42
N LYS A 192 2.64 -2.67 -20.00
CA LYS A 192 2.73 -3.23 -21.35
C LYS A 192 1.86 -4.48 -21.50
N TYR A 193 1.84 -5.36 -20.49
CA TYR A 193 0.91 -6.49 -20.45
C TYR A 193 -0.54 -6.07 -20.63
N ASP A 194 -1.00 -5.04 -19.91
CA ASP A 194 -2.38 -4.55 -20.02
C ASP A 194 -2.67 -3.98 -21.42
N GLN A 195 -1.71 -3.28 -22.02
CA GLN A 195 -1.82 -2.76 -23.39
C GLN A 195 -1.90 -3.90 -24.40
N VAL A 196 -1.13 -4.96 -24.23
CA VAL A 196 -1.21 -6.15 -25.09
C VAL A 196 -2.59 -6.82 -24.95
N LYS A 197 -3.13 -6.96 -23.74
CA LYS A 197 -4.48 -7.51 -23.51
C LYS A 197 -5.60 -6.67 -24.13
N LYS A 198 -5.39 -5.36 -24.29
CA LYS A 198 -6.30 -4.45 -24.98
C LYS A 198 -6.10 -4.44 -26.52
N GLY A 199 -5.06 -5.07 -27.04
CA GLY A 199 -4.68 -4.98 -28.46
C GLY A 199 -3.96 -3.67 -28.86
N GLU A 200 -3.48 -2.91 -27.88
CA GLU A 200 -2.79 -1.62 -28.06
C GLU A 200 -1.26 -1.78 -28.21
N ALA A 201 -0.73 -2.97 -27.87
CA ALA A 201 0.69 -3.30 -28.00
C ALA A 201 0.87 -4.80 -28.35
N SER A 202 2.11 -5.21 -28.60
CA SER A 202 2.48 -6.62 -28.85
C SER A 202 3.68 -7.00 -27.98
N PHE A 203 3.72 -8.26 -27.56
CA PHE A 203 4.91 -8.85 -26.96
C PHE A 203 6.01 -9.06 -28.00
N THR A 204 7.26 -8.94 -27.60
CA THR A 204 8.40 -9.50 -28.33
C THR A 204 8.34 -11.04 -28.29
N ILE A 205 9.18 -11.71 -29.07
CA ILE A 205 9.26 -13.19 -29.04
C ILE A 205 9.65 -13.69 -27.64
N ALA A 206 10.63 -13.07 -27.00
CA ALA A 206 11.07 -13.44 -25.66
C ALA A 206 9.95 -13.24 -24.62
N GLU A 207 9.28 -12.08 -24.63
CA GLU A 207 8.14 -11.80 -23.74
C GLU A 207 6.99 -12.78 -23.97
N GLN A 208 6.69 -13.16 -25.21
CA GLN A 208 5.65 -14.14 -25.54
C GLN A 208 6.00 -15.54 -25.01
N ASN A 209 7.25 -15.98 -25.15
CA ASN A 209 7.73 -17.25 -24.60
C ASN A 209 7.70 -17.21 -23.06
N GLY A 210 8.13 -16.08 -22.48
CA GLY A 210 8.06 -15.85 -21.04
C GLY A 210 6.61 -15.89 -20.51
N TYR A 211 5.67 -15.31 -21.25
CA TYR A 211 4.24 -15.37 -20.91
C TYR A 211 3.71 -16.81 -20.95
N ALA A 212 4.09 -17.61 -21.96
CA ALA A 212 3.72 -19.01 -22.02
C ALA A 212 4.29 -19.81 -20.82
N THR A 213 5.54 -19.56 -20.45
CA THR A 213 6.17 -20.14 -19.26
C THR A 213 5.45 -19.71 -17.97
N PHE A 214 5.12 -18.43 -17.84
CA PHE A 214 4.34 -17.90 -16.72
C PHE A 214 3.00 -18.60 -16.57
N GLN A 215 2.23 -18.71 -17.65
CA GLN A 215 0.93 -19.40 -17.62
C GLN A 215 1.04 -20.86 -17.20
N ALA A 216 2.05 -21.57 -17.68
CA ALA A 216 2.25 -22.98 -17.37
C ALA A 216 2.77 -23.25 -15.96
N LYS A 217 3.54 -22.32 -15.35
CA LYS A 217 4.32 -22.55 -14.13
C LYS A 217 3.94 -21.66 -12.95
N CYS A 218 3.39 -20.46 -13.18
CA CYS A 218 3.23 -19.43 -12.15
C CYS A 218 1.76 -19.01 -11.92
N ASN A 219 0.93 -19.09 -12.97
CA ASN A 219 -0.44 -18.55 -12.95
C ASN A 219 -1.38 -19.25 -11.96
N ALA A 220 -1.05 -20.45 -11.50
CA ALA A 220 -1.84 -21.16 -10.49
C ALA A 220 -1.91 -20.44 -9.14
N CYS A 221 -0.89 -19.61 -8.82
CA CYS A 221 -0.82 -18.79 -7.60
C CYS A 221 -0.88 -17.29 -7.95
N HIS A 222 -0.17 -16.89 -9.01
CA HIS A 222 -0.10 -15.50 -9.46
C HIS A 222 -1.12 -15.24 -10.58
N THR A 223 -2.41 -15.41 -10.25
CA THR A 223 -3.53 -15.40 -11.19
C THR A 223 -3.75 -14.03 -11.83
N GLU A 224 -3.86 -14.03 -13.18
CA GLU A 224 -4.23 -12.84 -13.96
C GLU A 224 -5.66 -12.35 -13.62
N PRO A 225 -5.96 -11.06 -13.75
CA PRO A 225 -5.08 -9.95 -14.16
C PRO A 225 -4.36 -9.28 -12.99
N LEU A 226 -4.62 -9.68 -11.75
CA LEU A 226 -4.00 -9.14 -10.55
C LEU A 226 -2.60 -9.71 -10.30
N PHE A 227 -2.26 -10.82 -10.94
CA PHE A 227 -1.03 -11.58 -10.71
C PHE A 227 -0.85 -12.02 -9.27
N THR A 228 -1.97 -12.33 -8.62
CA THR A 228 -2.10 -12.90 -7.28
C THR A 228 -3.49 -13.53 -7.13
N ASP A 229 -3.59 -14.60 -6.39
CA ASP A 229 -4.85 -15.18 -5.91
C ASP A 229 -5.20 -14.72 -4.49
N ASN A 230 -4.34 -13.89 -3.87
CA ASN A 230 -4.41 -13.43 -2.47
C ASN A 230 -4.45 -14.58 -1.44
N SER A 231 -4.17 -15.83 -1.82
CA SER A 231 -4.06 -16.94 -0.87
C SER A 231 -2.78 -16.87 -0.04
N PHE A 232 -2.73 -17.65 1.05
CA PHE A 232 -1.54 -17.78 1.88
C PHE A 232 -0.89 -19.13 1.59
N ARG A 233 0.39 -19.11 1.20
CA ARG A 233 1.12 -20.30 0.78
C ARG A 233 2.53 -20.31 1.37
N ASN A 234 3.03 -21.50 1.67
CA ASN A 234 4.44 -21.69 1.95
C ASN A 234 5.17 -22.01 0.64
N ASN A 235 6.04 -21.09 0.23
CA ASN A 235 6.83 -21.22 -1.00
C ASN A 235 8.17 -21.98 -0.80
N GLY A 236 8.37 -22.61 0.35
CA GLY A 236 9.57 -23.37 0.65
C GLY A 236 10.82 -22.53 0.90
N LEU A 237 10.67 -21.23 1.18
CA LEU A 237 11.79 -20.41 1.62
C LEU A 237 12.24 -20.88 3.02
N SER A 238 13.55 -21.09 3.21
CA SER A 238 14.08 -21.53 4.50
C SER A 238 13.79 -20.51 5.60
N LEU A 239 13.36 -20.99 6.77
CA LEU A 239 13.18 -20.14 7.95
C LEU A 239 14.50 -19.46 8.32
N ASP A 240 14.48 -18.14 8.43
CA ASP A 240 15.60 -17.42 9.03
C ASP A 240 15.56 -17.62 10.55
N PRO A 241 16.62 -18.16 11.16
CA PRO A 241 16.62 -18.50 12.60
C PRO A 241 16.62 -17.24 13.50
N ILE A 242 17.07 -16.10 13.00
CA ILE A 242 17.09 -14.83 13.74
C ILE A 242 15.71 -14.19 13.72
N LEU A 243 15.09 -14.11 12.54
CA LEU A 243 13.76 -13.53 12.38
C LEU A 243 12.66 -14.41 12.96
N ASN A 244 12.82 -15.73 12.86
CA ASN A 244 11.86 -16.75 13.28
C ASN A 244 10.42 -16.42 12.89
N ASP A 245 10.24 -15.95 11.64
CA ASP A 245 8.94 -15.51 11.16
C ASP A 245 8.08 -16.68 10.67
N GLN A 246 7.07 -17.03 11.44
CA GLN A 246 6.16 -18.14 11.17
C GLN A 246 5.01 -17.76 10.21
N GLY A 247 5.03 -16.56 9.65
CA GLY A 247 4.03 -16.11 8.69
C GLY A 247 2.59 -16.12 9.25
N ARG A 248 1.67 -16.64 8.48
CA ARG A 248 0.23 -16.73 8.79
C ARG A 248 -0.08 -17.39 10.13
N MET A 249 0.73 -18.37 10.57
CA MET A 249 0.54 -19.05 11.84
C MET A 249 0.54 -18.06 13.03
N ARG A 250 1.26 -16.95 12.95
CA ARG A 250 1.27 -15.91 14.01
C ARG A 250 -0.11 -15.25 14.20
N ILE A 251 -0.94 -15.26 13.17
CA ILE A 251 -2.29 -14.68 13.19
C ILE A 251 -3.34 -15.73 13.56
N THR A 252 -3.23 -16.93 12.98
CA THR A 252 -4.26 -17.97 13.11
C THR A 252 -4.04 -18.91 14.29
N GLY A 253 -2.81 -19.04 14.79
CA GLY A 253 -2.41 -20.04 15.78
C GLY A 253 -2.42 -21.48 15.25
N LYS A 254 -2.63 -21.70 13.95
CA LYS A 254 -2.75 -23.03 13.36
C LYS A 254 -1.39 -23.49 12.81
N PRO A 255 -0.86 -24.67 13.25
CA PRO A 255 0.40 -25.21 12.72
C PRO A 255 0.41 -25.41 11.20
N ALA A 256 -0.75 -25.69 10.59
CA ALA A 256 -0.88 -25.82 9.13
C ALA A 256 -0.57 -24.54 8.37
N ASP A 257 -0.65 -23.39 9.01
CA ASP A 257 -0.36 -22.06 8.41
C ASP A 257 1.09 -21.61 8.65
N SER A 258 1.94 -22.49 9.23
CA SER A 258 3.36 -22.17 9.46
C SER A 258 4.08 -21.89 8.14
N LEU A 259 4.87 -20.81 8.12
CA LEU A 259 5.64 -20.33 6.97
C LEU A 259 4.77 -19.97 5.75
N ALA A 260 3.46 -19.88 5.91
CA ALA A 260 2.58 -19.41 4.87
C ALA A 260 2.54 -17.87 4.85
N PHE A 261 2.76 -17.30 3.68
CA PHE A 261 2.68 -15.87 3.41
C PHE A 261 1.72 -15.60 2.25
N LYS A 262 1.11 -14.42 2.24
CA LYS A 262 0.22 -14.04 1.15
C LYS A 262 0.98 -14.03 -0.16
N VAL A 263 0.40 -14.63 -1.21
CA VAL A 263 0.92 -14.55 -2.57
C VAL A 263 0.89 -13.09 -3.03
N PRO A 264 2.05 -12.43 -3.24
CA PRO A 264 2.08 -11.04 -3.66
C PRO A 264 1.68 -10.90 -5.13
N SER A 265 1.16 -9.72 -5.50
CA SER A 265 1.01 -9.38 -6.91
C SER A 265 2.40 -9.29 -7.58
N LEU A 266 2.51 -9.77 -8.81
CA LEU A 266 3.72 -9.59 -9.62
C LEU A 266 3.68 -8.29 -10.46
N ARG A 267 2.63 -7.49 -10.36
CA ARG A 267 2.60 -6.16 -10.99
C ARG A 267 3.74 -5.31 -10.44
N ASN A 268 4.38 -4.54 -11.31
CA ASN A 268 5.53 -3.70 -11.00
C ASN A 268 6.72 -4.45 -10.36
N ILE A 269 6.78 -5.77 -10.51
CA ILE A 269 7.78 -6.63 -9.84
C ILE A 269 9.22 -6.20 -10.15
N GLN A 270 9.47 -5.58 -11.29
CA GLN A 270 10.79 -5.04 -11.67
C GLN A 270 11.29 -3.98 -10.67
N TYR A 271 10.38 -3.23 -10.03
CA TYR A 271 10.70 -2.10 -9.15
C TYR A 271 10.42 -2.37 -7.66
N THR A 272 9.76 -3.49 -7.33
CA THR A 272 9.38 -3.82 -5.96
C THR A 272 10.37 -4.77 -5.26
N GLY A 273 11.59 -4.86 -5.76
CA GLY A 273 12.67 -5.56 -5.06
C GLY A 273 13.19 -4.80 -3.84
N PRO A 274 13.85 -5.49 -2.88
CA PRO A 274 14.16 -6.92 -2.87
C PRO A 274 12.95 -7.81 -2.57
N TYR A 275 13.05 -9.09 -2.92
CA TYR A 275 11.94 -10.03 -2.99
C TYR A 275 11.85 -10.95 -1.77
N MET A 276 10.73 -11.65 -1.65
CA MET A 276 10.25 -12.46 -0.53
C MET A 276 9.76 -11.60 0.64
N HIS A 277 9.10 -12.23 1.61
CA HIS A 277 8.54 -11.52 2.76
C HIS A 277 9.59 -10.80 3.61
N ASP A 278 10.83 -11.26 3.55
CA ASP A 278 11.96 -10.71 4.30
C ASP A 278 13.02 -10.04 3.41
N GLY A 279 12.77 -9.88 2.12
CA GLY A 279 13.62 -9.15 1.21
C GLY A 279 15.00 -9.76 0.91
N ARG A 280 15.22 -11.05 1.20
CA ARG A 280 16.54 -11.69 1.08
C ARG A 280 17.03 -11.96 -0.35
N ILE A 281 16.17 -11.80 -1.36
CA ILE A 281 16.48 -12.04 -2.77
C ILE A 281 16.45 -10.73 -3.53
N PHE A 282 17.52 -10.42 -4.27
CA PHE A 282 17.74 -9.10 -4.87
C PHE A 282 17.52 -9.04 -6.38
N SER A 283 17.26 -10.17 -7.06
CA SER A 283 16.97 -10.16 -8.50
C SER A 283 15.88 -11.15 -8.89
N LEU A 284 15.13 -10.84 -9.96
CA LEU A 284 14.12 -11.73 -10.51
C LEU A 284 14.71 -13.08 -10.95
N SER A 285 15.94 -13.07 -11.49
CA SER A 285 16.64 -14.28 -11.86
C SER A 285 16.90 -15.21 -10.67
N GLN A 286 17.21 -14.62 -9.48
CA GLN A 286 17.36 -15.39 -8.23
C GLN A 286 16.01 -15.89 -7.70
N VAL A 287 14.93 -15.10 -7.86
CA VAL A 287 13.57 -15.57 -7.52
C VAL A 287 13.20 -16.82 -8.34
N VAL A 288 13.42 -16.80 -9.66
CA VAL A 288 13.17 -17.97 -10.50
C VAL A 288 14.06 -19.14 -10.10
N ALA A 289 15.35 -18.88 -9.78
CA ALA A 289 16.26 -19.92 -9.31
C ALA A 289 15.81 -20.55 -7.97
N HIS A 290 15.20 -19.76 -7.07
CA HIS A 290 14.60 -20.30 -5.84
C HIS A 290 13.55 -21.36 -6.17
N TYR A 291 12.64 -21.09 -7.09
CA TYR A 291 11.62 -22.06 -7.50
C TYR A 291 12.18 -23.28 -8.27
N GLN A 292 13.34 -23.15 -8.92
CA GLN A 292 14.02 -24.27 -9.58
C GLN A 292 14.76 -25.19 -8.59
N THR A 293 15.52 -24.61 -7.64
CA THR A 293 16.47 -25.37 -6.84
C THR A 293 16.48 -24.99 -5.35
N GLY A 294 15.99 -23.81 -4.97
CA GLY A 294 16.10 -23.24 -3.65
C GLY A 294 14.97 -23.64 -2.68
N ILE A 295 13.91 -24.29 -3.16
CA ILE A 295 12.78 -24.71 -2.33
C ILE A 295 13.25 -25.80 -1.34
N ASP A 296 13.00 -25.57 -0.04
CA ASP A 296 13.14 -26.60 0.99
C ASP A 296 11.91 -27.51 0.96
N ILE A 297 12.07 -28.65 0.24
CA ILE A 297 10.99 -29.64 0.09
C ILE A 297 10.70 -30.47 1.36
N SER A 298 11.51 -30.32 2.40
CA SER A 298 11.32 -31.03 3.69
C SER A 298 10.28 -30.35 4.60
N GLN A 299 9.89 -29.12 4.28
CA GLN A 299 8.94 -28.37 5.10
C GLN A 299 7.54 -29.00 5.06
N PRO A 300 6.95 -29.33 6.21
CA PRO A 300 5.69 -30.05 6.28
C PRO A 300 4.50 -29.26 5.72
N THR A 301 4.59 -27.93 5.72
CA THR A 301 3.55 -27.01 5.25
C THR A 301 3.81 -26.49 3.84
N LEU A 302 4.85 -27.02 3.15
CA LEU A 302 5.15 -26.63 1.75
C LEU A 302 3.93 -26.78 0.86
N ASP A 303 3.66 -25.76 0.02
CA ASP A 303 2.56 -25.81 -0.94
C ASP A 303 2.68 -27.06 -1.84
N PRO A 304 1.61 -27.86 -1.98
CA PRO A 304 1.63 -29.08 -2.79
C PRO A 304 2.08 -28.87 -4.24
N LEU A 305 1.82 -27.69 -4.84
CA LEU A 305 2.25 -27.37 -6.21
C LEU A 305 3.77 -27.25 -6.35
N LEU A 306 4.49 -27.07 -5.24
CA LEU A 306 5.94 -26.86 -5.20
C LEU A 306 6.75 -28.11 -4.80
N LYS A 307 6.08 -29.21 -4.44
CA LYS A 307 6.75 -30.45 -3.98
C LYS A 307 7.76 -31.01 -4.99
N ASN A 308 7.50 -30.82 -6.28
CA ASN A 308 8.38 -31.27 -7.37
C ASN A 308 9.31 -30.18 -7.88
N ARG A 309 9.33 -29.00 -7.23
CA ARG A 309 10.01 -27.82 -7.74
C ARG A 309 9.57 -27.48 -9.19
N LEU A 310 9.98 -26.33 -9.71
CA LEU A 310 9.62 -25.97 -11.07
C LEU A 310 10.75 -26.38 -12.05
N SER A 311 10.40 -27.21 -13.04
CA SER A 311 11.31 -27.49 -14.16
C SER A 311 11.23 -26.30 -15.14
N ILE A 312 12.27 -25.48 -15.17
CA ILE A 312 12.43 -24.29 -16.00
C ILE A 312 13.83 -24.34 -16.62
N THR A 313 13.95 -24.29 -17.95
CA THR A 313 15.25 -24.23 -18.64
C THR A 313 15.90 -22.86 -18.47
N ASN A 314 17.18 -22.71 -18.78
CA ASN A 314 17.86 -21.43 -18.73
C ASN A 314 17.25 -20.39 -19.67
N GLN A 315 16.77 -20.83 -20.86
CA GLN A 315 16.10 -19.92 -21.80
C GLN A 315 14.74 -19.49 -21.29
N GLU A 316 13.90 -20.42 -20.80
CA GLU A 316 12.61 -20.09 -20.18
C GLU A 316 12.77 -19.13 -19.01
N LYS A 317 13.85 -19.25 -18.21
CA LYS A 317 14.16 -18.32 -17.13
C LYS A 317 14.42 -16.90 -17.65
N VAL A 318 15.21 -16.75 -18.71
CA VAL A 318 15.47 -15.44 -19.33
C VAL A 318 14.18 -14.86 -19.88
N ASP A 319 13.45 -15.62 -20.68
CA ASP A 319 12.20 -15.19 -21.30
C ASP A 319 11.13 -14.83 -20.24
N LEU A 320 11.05 -15.61 -19.15
CA LEU A 320 10.16 -15.33 -18.02
C LEU A 320 10.48 -13.99 -17.37
N VAL A 321 11.76 -13.66 -17.16
CA VAL A 321 12.16 -12.35 -16.60
C VAL A 321 11.76 -11.22 -17.55
N GLU A 322 11.96 -11.39 -18.87
CA GLU A 322 11.49 -10.40 -19.88
C GLU A 322 9.98 -10.19 -19.79
N PHE A 323 9.20 -11.27 -19.68
CA PHE A 323 7.75 -11.14 -19.47
C PHE A 323 7.41 -10.43 -18.16
N LEU A 324 8.03 -10.76 -17.03
CA LEU A 324 7.76 -10.15 -15.73
C LEU A 324 8.00 -8.64 -15.76
N GLN A 325 8.95 -8.15 -16.55
CA GLN A 325 9.20 -6.71 -16.72
C GLN A 325 8.04 -6.00 -17.45
N THR A 326 7.28 -6.72 -18.31
CA THR A 326 6.10 -6.15 -18.97
C THR A 326 4.96 -5.81 -18.02
N LEU A 327 5.02 -6.28 -16.76
CA LEU A 327 4.03 -6.00 -15.73
C LEU A 327 4.24 -4.63 -15.05
N THR A 328 5.25 -3.87 -15.47
CA THR A 328 5.55 -2.53 -14.96
C THR A 328 4.58 -1.49 -15.53
N ASP A 329 3.91 -0.77 -14.67
CA ASP A 329 3.03 0.36 -14.98
C ASP A 329 3.80 1.68 -14.84
N GLN A 330 4.42 2.13 -15.93
CA GLN A 330 5.20 3.36 -15.94
C GLN A 330 4.36 4.60 -15.64
N VAL A 331 3.04 4.55 -15.94
CA VAL A 331 2.15 5.67 -15.63
C VAL A 331 2.02 5.83 -14.11
N LEU A 332 1.83 4.74 -13.36
CA LEU A 332 1.75 4.80 -11.90
C LEU A 332 3.04 5.34 -11.27
N LEU A 333 4.20 4.89 -11.76
CA LEU A 333 5.50 5.28 -11.20
C LEU A 333 5.77 6.81 -11.30
N HIS A 334 5.13 7.48 -12.26
CA HIS A 334 5.33 8.90 -12.58
C HIS A 334 4.04 9.73 -12.52
N ASP A 335 2.96 9.22 -11.92
CA ASP A 335 1.69 9.94 -11.81
C ASP A 335 1.79 11.06 -10.76
N THR A 336 1.75 12.31 -11.24
CA THR A 336 1.87 13.51 -10.40
C THR A 336 0.79 13.64 -9.32
N ARG A 337 -0.35 12.94 -9.50
CA ARG A 337 -1.40 12.89 -8.48
C ARG A 337 -0.89 12.28 -7.18
N PHE A 338 0.07 11.35 -7.26
CA PHE A 338 0.60 10.62 -6.12
C PHE A 338 1.94 11.16 -5.61
N GLU A 339 2.56 12.12 -6.29
CA GLU A 339 3.80 12.74 -5.85
C GLU A 339 3.65 13.48 -4.51
N GLN A 340 4.77 13.63 -3.81
CA GLN A 340 4.81 14.39 -2.56
C GLN A 340 4.23 15.80 -2.79
N PRO A 341 3.28 16.26 -1.95
CA PRO A 341 2.78 17.63 -2.07
C PRO A 341 3.88 18.64 -1.73
N ASN A 342 3.91 19.74 -2.50
CA ASN A 342 4.82 20.87 -2.27
C ASN A 342 4.57 21.55 -0.92
#